data_e8d3c6b5054cf12fa18aaf3d95e548de
#
_entry.id   e8d3c6b5054cf12fa18aaf3d95e548de
#
_cell.length_a   1.000
_cell.length_b   1.000
_cell.length_c   1.000
_cell.angle_alpha   90.00
_cell.angle_beta   90.00
_cell.angle_gamma   90.00
#
_symmetry.space_group_name_H-M   'P 1'
#
loop_
_entity.id
_entity.type
_entity.pdbx_description
1 polymer ?
#
loop_
_entity_poly.entity_id
_entity_poly.type
_entity_poly.pdbx_seq_one_letter_code
_entity_poly.pdbx_strand_id
1 'polypeptide(L)'
;MPAARRFPWLFLAILAFGAVADLVSKSIVFRVLPHEWDSQTVWAPFFYLKNQRNTGGVWGIGNGANGIFLILSIVAILAIVIYLSVAAFRGQRLPLPLAGILAGAFGNLWDRIQFGFVRDFLSVRIGSFHWPTFNVADSLICIGCAVMALGLLCAPEPE
;
A
#
# COMPACT_ATOMS: atom_id res chain seq x y z
N MET A 1 31.04 -20.80 11.57
CA MET A 1 31.14 -19.95 10.36
C MET A 1 29.98 -18.98 10.37
N PRO A 2 30.16 -17.67 10.27
CA PRO A 2 29.04 -16.75 10.17
C PRO A 2 28.29 -17.07 8.88
N ALA A 3 26.96 -17.30 8.99
CA ALA A 3 26.11 -17.53 7.84
C ALA A 3 26.27 -16.36 6.86
N ALA A 4 26.61 -16.65 5.60
CA ALA A 4 26.77 -15.64 4.57
C ALA A 4 25.53 -14.73 4.59
N ARG A 5 25.73 -13.43 4.79
CA ARG A 5 24.66 -12.42 4.77
C ARG A 5 24.04 -12.50 3.38
N ARG A 6 22.89 -13.17 3.25
CA ARG A 6 22.14 -13.17 2.01
C ARG A 6 21.61 -11.76 1.81
N PHE A 7 22.07 -11.11 0.76
CA PHE A 7 21.60 -9.77 0.40
C PHE A 7 20.07 -9.81 0.17
N PRO A 8 19.32 -8.85 0.67
CA PRO A 8 17.85 -8.89 0.67
C PRO A 8 17.25 -8.55 -0.73
N TRP A 9 17.77 -9.16 -1.81
CA TRP A 9 17.33 -8.87 -3.18
C TRP A 9 15.83 -9.02 -3.37
N LEU A 10 15.25 -10.06 -2.81
CA LEU A 10 13.80 -10.28 -2.94
C LEU A 10 13.00 -9.20 -2.21
N PHE A 11 13.46 -8.77 -1.04
CA PHE A 11 12.84 -7.65 -0.31
C PHE A 11 12.87 -6.36 -1.14
N LEU A 12 14.04 -6.02 -1.69
CA LEU A 12 14.21 -4.84 -2.53
C LEU A 12 13.42 -4.93 -3.83
N ALA A 13 13.33 -6.11 -4.44
CA ALA A 13 12.55 -6.34 -5.65
C ALA A 13 11.05 -6.12 -5.38
N ILE A 14 10.49 -6.67 -4.29
CA ILE A 14 9.09 -6.46 -3.90
C ILE A 14 8.83 -4.98 -3.63
N LEU A 15 9.71 -4.31 -2.88
CA LEU A 15 9.60 -2.89 -2.58
C LEU A 15 9.59 -2.04 -3.85
N ALA A 16 10.58 -2.23 -4.72
CA ALA A 16 10.71 -1.44 -5.95
C ALA A 16 9.56 -1.71 -6.93
N PHE A 17 9.26 -2.99 -7.19
CA PHE A 17 8.17 -3.36 -8.10
C PHE A 17 6.82 -2.88 -7.59
N GLY A 18 6.53 -3.05 -6.30
CA GLY A 18 5.28 -2.60 -5.69
C GLY A 18 5.10 -1.09 -5.79
N ALA A 19 6.13 -0.31 -5.46
CA ALA A 19 6.08 1.15 -5.57
C ALA A 19 5.90 1.62 -7.03
N VAL A 20 6.64 1.03 -7.97
CA VAL A 20 6.51 1.35 -9.40
C VAL A 20 5.12 0.97 -9.92
N ALA A 21 4.62 -0.23 -9.58
CA ALA A 21 3.30 -0.68 -10.01
C ALA A 21 2.19 0.26 -9.53
N ASP A 22 2.25 0.71 -8.28
CA ASP A 22 1.28 1.68 -7.74
C ASP A 22 1.35 3.02 -8.48
N LEU A 23 2.53 3.64 -8.56
CA LEU A 23 2.69 4.96 -9.17
C LEU A 23 2.35 4.97 -10.67
N VAL A 24 2.72 3.92 -11.40
CA VAL A 24 2.45 3.79 -12.82
C VAL A 24 0.96 3.56 -13.07
N SER A 25 0.32 2.63 -12.34
CA SER A 25 -1.12 2.36 -12.50
C SER A 25 -1.97 3.60 -12.19
N LYS A 26 -1.69 4.31 -11.10
CA LYS A 26 -2.32 5.59 -10.76
C LYS A 26 -2.17 6.61 -11.89
N SER A 27 -0.96 6.73 -12.43
CA SER A 27 -0.66 7.69 -13.50
C SER A 27 -1.37 7.36 -14.81
N ILE A 28 -1.47 6.06 -15.16
CA ILE A 28 -2.19 5.61 -16.34
C ILE A 28 -3.69 5.88 -16.20
N VAL A 29 -4.31 5.43 -15.11
CA VAL A 29 -5.76 5.55 -14.92
C VAL A 29 -6.18 7.01 -14.84
N PHE A 30 -5.46 7.86 -14.10
CA PHE A 30 -5.78 9.29 -13.99
C PHE A 30 -5.50 10.10 -15.26
N ARG A 31 -4.73 9.54 -16.20
CA ARG A 31 -4.58 10.10 -17.55
C ARG A 31 -5.73 9.70 -18.47
N VAL A 32 -6.21 8.45 -18.37
CA VAL A 32 -7.33 7.92 -19.18
C VAL A 32 -8.67 8.44 -18.71
N LEU A 33 -8.82 8.63 -17.40
CA LEU A 33 -10.02 9.16 -16.73
C LEU A 33 -9.65 10.53 -16.10
N PRO A 34 -9.62 11.63 -16.85
CA PRO A 34 -9.02 12.88 -16.38
C PRO A 34 -9.90 13.66 -15.39
N HIS A 35 -11.21 13.43 -15.39
CA HIS A 35 -12.13 14.16 -14.52
C HIS A 35 -12.47 13.35 -13.27
N GLU A 36 -12.57 14.04 -12.13
CA GLU A 36 -13.01 13.41 -10.89
C GLU A 36 -14.41 12.80 -11.08
N TRP A 37 -14.57 11.57 -10.57
CA TRP A 37 -15.74 10.71 -10.73
C TRP A 37 -15.92 10.06 -12.13
N ASP A 38 -15.02 10.28 -13.07
CA ASP A 38 -14.99 9.48 -14.29
C ASP A 38 -14.93 7.98 -13.93
N SER A 39 -15.63 7.18 -14.70
CA SER A 39 -15.72 5.74 -14.47
C SER A 39 -15.72 4.96 -15.78
N GLN A 40 -14.95 3.89 -15.84
CA GLN A 40 -14.91 2.93 -16.93
C GLN A 40 -15.21 1.53 -16.42
N THR A 41 -16.15 0.85 -17.04
CA THR A 41 -16.45 -0.55 -16.74
C THR A 41 -15.36 -1.44 -17.33
N VAL A 42 -14.76 -2.28 -16.48
CA VAL A 42 -13.79 -3.32 -16.91
C VAL A 42 -14.50 -4.67 -17.00
N TRP A 43 -15.27 -5.03 -15.97
CA TRP A 43 -16.02 -6.28 -15.92
C TRP A 43 -17.36 -6.07 -15.18
N ALA A 44 -18.44 -5.89 -15.95
CA ALA A 44 -19.77 -5.70 -15.38
C ALA A 44 -20.30 -6.99 -14.72
N PRO A 45 -21.03 -6.88 -13.60
CA PRO A 45 -21.26 -5.66 -12.81
C PRO A 45 -20.28 -5.47 -11.66
N PHE A 46 -19.11 -6.12 -11.68
CA PHE A 46 -18.26 -6.31 -10.50
C PHE A 46 -17.10 -5.34 -10.40
N PHE A 47 -16.45 -4.96 -11.52
CA PHE A 47 -15.20 -4.26 -11.50
C PHE A 47 -15.16 -3.04 -12.43
N TYR A 48 -14.74 -1.91 -11.86
CA TYR A 48 -14.68 -0.61 -12.54
C TYR A 48 -13.36 0.09 -12.23
N LEU A 49 -12.87 0.87 -13.18
CA LEU A 49 -11.86 1.90 -12.93
C LEU A 49 -12.57 3.22 -12.70
N LYS A 50 -12.11 3.99 -11.71
CA LYS A 50 -12.65 5.30 -11.36
C LYS A 50 -11.53 6.31 -11.12
N ASN A 51 -11.83 7.59 -11.32
CA ASN A 51 -10.98 8.66 -10.80
C ASN A 51 -11.61 9.18 -9.50
N GLN A 52 -11.04 8.78 -8.36
CA GLN A 52 -11.47 9.27 -7.06
C GLN A 52 -10.30 9.87 -6.30
N ARG A 53 -10.47 11.10 -5.82
CA ARG A 53 -9.48 11.83 -5.03
C ARG A 53 -9.74 11.66 -3.55
N ASN A 54 -8.89 10.92 -2.86
CA ASN A 54 -9.03 10.58 -1.44
C ASN A 54 -8.17 11.50 -0.59
N THR A 55 -8.79 12.43 0.15
CA THR A 55 -8.12 13.35 1.08
C THR A 55 -8.11 12.85 2.52
N GLY A 56 -8.64 11.66 2.77
CA GLY A 56 -8.71 11.02 4.08
C GLY A 56 -8.10 9.63 4.11
N GLY A 57 -8.71 8.76 4.91
CA GLY A 57 -8.41 7.34 5.01
C GLY A 57 -9.47 6.47 4.32
N VAL A 58 -9.44 5.17 4.64
CA VAL A 58 -10.41 4.20 4.14
C VAL A 58 -11.82 4.57 4.61
N TRP A 59 -12.84 4.32 3.79
CA TRP A 59 -14.25 4.66 4.05
C TRP A 59 -14.54 6.16 4.17
N GLY A 60 -13.64 7.03 3.68
CA GLY A 60 -13.81 8.49 3.76
C GLY A 60 -13.63 9.04 5.18
N ILE A 61 -13.08 8.24 6.11
CA ILE A 61 -12.78 8.70 7.46
C ILE A 61 -11.77 9.83 7.37
N GLY A 62 -12.08 10.98 8.01
CA GLY A 62 -11.20 12.14 8.03
C GLY A 62 -11.05 12.80 6.65
N ASN A 63 -12.10 12.80 5.82
CA ASN A 63 -12.09 13.52 4.55
C ASN A 63 -11.71 14.99 4.78
N GLY A 64 -10.77 15.51 4.00
CA GLY A 64 -10.16 16.83 4.22
C GLY A 64 -8.95 16.84 5.18
N ALA A 65 -8.64 15.75 5.87
CA ALA A 65 -7.54 15.65 6.83
C ALA A 65 -6.23 15.12 6.19
N ASN A 66 -5.97 15.44 4.93
CA ASN A 66 -4.78 14.97 4.20
C ASN A 66 -3.48 15.16 4.99
N GLY A 67 -3.32 16.29 5.71
CA GLY A 67 -2.14 16.57 6.53
C GLY A 67 -1.93 15.57 7.66
N ILE A 68 -3.01 15.11 8.32
CA ILE A 68 -2.92 14.11 9.39
C ILE A 68 -2.46 12.77 8.79
N PHE A 69 -3.07 12.34 7.68
CA PHE A 69 -2.70 11.08 7.01
C PHE A 69 -1.29 11.13 6.40
N LEU A 70 -0.82 12.31 5.98
CA LEU A 70 0.56 12.52 5.55
C LEU A 70 1.52 12.27 6.72
N ILE A 71 1.28 12.88 7.88
CA ILE A 71 2.11 12.69 9.09
C ILE A 71 2.09 11.21 9.52
N LEU A 72 0.92 10.59 9.57
CA LEU A 72 0.80 9.16 9.92
C LEU A 72 1.56 8.26 8.96
N SER A 73 1.54 8.55 7.66
CA SER A 73 2.32 7.80 6.66
C SER A 73 3.82 7.95 6.89
N ILE A 74 4.30 9.16 7.19
CA ILE A 74 5.71 9.41 7.50
C ILE A 74 6.13 8.64 8.76
N VAL A 75 5.35 8.73 9.84
CA VAL A 75 5.64 8.03 11.10
C VAL A 75 5.68 6.51 10.89
N ALA A 76 4.71 5.96 10.15
CA ALA A 76 4.68 4.52 9.85
C ALA A 76 5.91 4.08 9.03
N ILE A 77 6.27 4.82 7.99
CA ILE A 77 7.47 4.53 7.18
C ILE A 77 8.73 4.59 8.04
N LEU A 78 8.90 5.63 8.86
CA LEU A 78 10.06 5.75 9.75
C LEU A 78 10.13 4.59 10.74
N ALA A 79 9.01 4.21 11.37
CA ALA A 79 8.97 3.07 12.29
C ALA A 79 9.38 1.77 11.61
N ILE A 80 8.87 1.50 10.39
CA ILE A 80 9.25 0.31 9.61
C ILE A 80 10.74 0.36 9.24
N VAL A 81 11.26 1.49 8.78
CA VAL A 81 12.68 1.64 8.40
C VAL A 81 13.59 1.44 9.60
N ILE A 82 13.25 2.01 10.76
CA ILE A 82 14.00 1.79 12.01
C ILE A 82 14.02 0.31 12.39
N TYR A 83 12.85 -0.35 12.37
CA TYR A 83 12.73 -1.78 12.65
C TYR A 83 13.61 -2.61 11.70
N LEU A 84 13.53 -2.36 10.39
CA LEU A 84 14.31 -3.08 9.38
C LEU A 84 15.81 -2.83 9.55
N SER A 85 16.21 -1.62 9.91
CA SER A 85 17.62 -1.27 10.17
C SER A 85 18.18 -2.03 11.38
N VAL A 86 17.40 -2.10 12.47
CA VAL A 86 17.79 -2.87 13.67
C VAL A 86 17.84 -4.37 13.36
N ALA A 87 16.86 -4.90 12.64
CA ALA A 87 16.82 -6.30 12.24
C ALA A 87 18.03 -6.67 11.35
N ALA A 88 18.34 -5.82 10.38
CA ALA A 88 19.52 -5.99 9.52
C ALA A 88 20.82 -5.92 10.29
N PHE A 89 20.95 -4.97 11.24
CA PHE A 89 22.12 -4.86 12.11
C PHE A 89 22.32 -6.13 12.95
N ARG A 90 21.23 -6.72 13.44
CA ARG A 90 21.24 -7.99 14.21
C ARG A 90 21.42 -9.22 13.34
N GLY A 91 21.58 -9.07 12.02
CA GLY A 91 21.71 -10.21 11.08
C GLY A 91 20.42 -11.03 10.90
N GLN A 92 19.28 -10.48 11.30
CA GLN A 92 17.98 -11.15 11.15
C GLN A 92 17.51 -11.08 9.69
N ARG A 93 16.63 -12.03 9.30
CA ARG A 93 15.97 -11.98 8.00
C ARG A 93 14.93 -10.86 8.00
N LEU A 94 14.91 -10.06 6.92
CA LEU A 94 13.89 -9.03 6.76
C LEU A 94 12.55 -9.67 6.37
N PRO A 95 11.46 -9.37 7.10
CA PRO A 95 10.14 -9.89 6.79
C PRO A 95 9.66 -9.38 5.43
N LEU A 96 9.47 -10.26 4.45
CA LEU A 96 9.05 -9.89 3.09
C LEU A 96 7.73 -9.11 3.04
N PRO A 97 6.71 -9.39 3.89
CA PRO A 97 5.48 -8.60 3.89
C PRO A 97 5.70 -7.12 4.16
N LEU A 98 6.73 -6.77 4.96
CA LEU A 98 7.06 -5.35 5.21
C LEU A 98 7.56 -4.63 3.97
N ALA A 99 8.10 -5.33 2.97
CA ALA A 99 8.46 -4.71 1.70
C ALA A 99 7.22 -4.23 0.94
N GLY A 100 6.15 -5.03 0.92
CA GLY A 100 4.85 -4.65 0.33
C GLY A 100 4.19 -3.49 1.08
N ILE A 101 4.16 -3.56 2.42
CA ILE A 101 3.61 -2.49 3.26
C ILE A 101 4.37 -1.18 3.02
N LEU A 102 5.71 -1.24 2.99
CA LEU A 102 6.55 -0.06 2.77
C LEU A 102 6.37 0.51 1.36
N ALA A 103 6.24 -0.34 0.33
CA ALA A 103 5.96 0.08 -1.04
C ALA A 103 4.62 0.84 -1.14
N GLY A 104 3.57 0.28 -0.54
CA GLY A 104 2.25 0.91 -0.52
C GLY A 104 2.23 2.20 0.30
N ALA A 105 2.84 2.21 1.48
CA ALA A 105 2.94 3.41 2.30
C ALA A 105 3.67 4.54 1.56
N PHE A 106 4.75 4.21 0.83
CA PHE A 106 5.48 5.16 -0.01
C PHE A 106 4.62 5.69 -1.17
N GLY A 107 3.90 4.82 -1.89
CA GLY A 107 3.04 5.23 -2.99
C GLY A 107 1.94 6.21 -2.56
N ASN A 108 1.26 5.92 -1.45
CA ASN A 108 0.24 6.81 -0.89
C ASN A 108 0.82 8.10 -0.27
N LEU A 109 2.03 8.04 0.32
CA LEU A 109 2.74 9.22 0.81
C LEU A 109 3.12 10.14 -0.35
N TRP A 110 3.69 9.56 -1.43
CA TRP A 110 4.04 10.30 -2.63
C TRP A 110 2.86 11.10 -3.19
N ASP A 111 1.71 10.45 -3.33
CA ASP A 111 0.50 11.11 -3.82
C ASP A 111 0.07 12.27 -2.92
N ARG A 112 0.10 12.09 -1.59
CA ARG A 112 -0.25 13.14 -0.64
C ARG A 112 0.67 14.35 -0.72
N ILE A 113 1.96 14.13 -0.96
CA ILE A 113 2.94 15.22 -1.11
C ILE A 113 2.73 15.95 -2.44
N GLN A 114 2.55 15.21 -3.55
CA GLN A 114 2.50 15.79 -4.90
C GLN A 114 1.16 16.43 -5.22
N PHE A 115 0.06 15.83 -4.77
CA PHE A 115 -1.28 16.21 -5.21
C PHE A 115 -2.19 16.70 -4.08
N GLY A 116 -1.82 16.48 -2.82
CA GLY A 116 -2.67 16.78 -1.68
C GLY A 116 -3.78 15.76 -1.43
N PHE A 117 -3.83 14.67 -2.20
CA PHE A 117 -4.78 13.55 -2.07
C PHE A 117 -4.16 12.26 -2.58
N VAL A 118 -4.76 11.12 -2.24
CA VAL A 118 -4.39 9.82 -2.81
C VAL A 118 -5.28 9.52 -4.01
N ARG A 119 -4.67 9.01 -5.09
CA ARG A 119 -5.35 8.61 -6.32
C ARG A 119 -5.90 7.20 -6.17
N ASP A 120 -7.21 7.09 -5.90
CA ASP A 120 -7.92 5.82 -5.81
C ASP A 120 -8.64 5.51 -7.11
N PHE A 121 -8.51 4.26 -7.60
CA PHE A 121 -9.03 3.95 -8.93
C PHE A 121 -9.63 2.55 -9.08
N LEU A 122 -9.40 1.62 -8.17
CA LEU A 122 -9.99 0.28 -8.20
C LEU A 122 -11.33 0.30 -7.46
N SER A 123 -12.42 0.01 -8.15
CA SER A 123 -13.76 -0.02 -7.58
C SER A 123 -14.39 -1.38 -7.80
N VAL A 124 -14.77 -2.04 -6.70
CA VAL A 124 -15.42 -3.35 -6.69
C VAL A 124 -16.86 -3.21 -6.22
N ARG A 125 -17.77 -3.89 -6.91
CA ARG A 125 -19.20 -3.95 -6.56
C ARG A 125 -19.62 -5.41 -6.43
N ILE A 126 -20.33 -5.73 -5.34
CA ILE A 126 -20.89 -7.06 -5.09
C ILE A 126 -22.38 -6.88 -4.77
N GLY A 127 -23.24 -7.14 -5.75
CA GLY A 127 -24.67 -6.86 -5.63
C GLY A 127 -24.95 -5.36 -5.44
N SER A 128 -25.60 -4.99 -4.35
CA SER A 128 -25.84 -3.60 -3.94
C SER A 128 -24.68 -2.97 -3.16
N PHE A 129 -23.73 -3.78 -2.68
CA PHE A 129 -22.60 -3.31 -1.89
C PHE A 129 -21.49 -2.77 -2.79
N HIS A 130 -21.02 -1.56 -2.49
CA HIS A 130 -19.87 -0.94 -3.15
C HIS A 130 -18.70 -0.89 -2.18
N TRP A 131 -17.64 -1.64 -2.49
CA TRP A 131 -16.39 -1.53 -1.74
C TRP A 131 -15.81 -0.13 -1.96
N PRO A 132 -15.26 0.53 -0.91
CA PRO A 132 -14.57 1.79 -1.09
C PRO A 132 -13.54 1.70 -2.19
N THR A 133 -13.44 2.73 -3.02
CA THR A 133 -12.42 2.77 -4.07
C THR A 133 -11.02 2.77 -3.42
N PHE A 134 -10.10 2.03 -3.98
CA PHE A 134 -8.75 1.82 -3.48
C PHE A 134 -7.74 1.80 -4.62
N ASN A 135 -6.48 1.55 -4.31
CA ASN A 135 -5.38 1.51 -5.28
C ASN A 135 -4.44 0.32 -5.01
N VAL A 136 -3.35 0.20 -5.80
CA VAL A 136 -2.37 -0.89 -5.65
C VAL A 136 -1.63 -0.76 -4.31
N ALA A 137 -1.32 0.45 -3.85
CA ALA A 137 -0.68 0.67 -2.55
C ALA A 137 -1.51 0.11 -1.39
N ASP A 138 -2.83 0.37 -1.38
CA ASP A 138 -3.74 -0.14 -0.36
C ASP A 138 -3.79 -1.67 -0.36
N SER A 139 -3.81 -2.27 -1.56
CA SER A 139 -3.75 -3.73 -1.73
C SER A 139 -2.47 -4.31 -1.13
N LEU A 140 -1.32 -3.70 -1.40
CA LEU A 140 -0.02 -4.14 -0.87
C LEU A 140 0.04 -4.02 0.66
N ILE A 141 -0.50 -2.94 1.22
CA ILE A 141 -0.59 -2.75 2.68
C ILE A 141 -1.48 -3.84 3.29
N CYS A 142 -2.70 -4.01 2.76
CA CYS A 142 -3.66 -5.00 3.28
C CYS A 142 -3.11 -6.43 3.20
N ILE A 143 -2.54 -6.84 2.06
CA ILE A 143 -1.94 -8.18 1.88
C ILE A 143 -0.76 -8.35 2.83
N GLY A 144 0.12 -7.36 2.93
CA GLY A 144 1.28 -7.41 3.82
C GLY A 144 0.87 -7.55 5.29
N CYS A 145 -0.11 -6.76 5.75
CA CYS A 145 -0.66 -6.85 7.10
C CYS A 145 -1.31 -8.22 7.36
N ALA A 146 -2.10 -8.73 6.41
CA ALA A 146 -2.75 -10.03 6.54
C ALA A 146 -1.73 -11.17 6.65
N VAL A 147 -0.69 -11.17 5.81
CA VAL A 147 0.37 -12.19 5.86
C VAL A 147 1.14 -12.11 7.18
N MET A 148 1.44 -10.92 7.69
CA MET A 148 2.08 -10.78 9.01
C MET A 148 1.19 -11.28 10.14
N ALA A 149 -0.10 -10.93 10.14
CA ALA A 149 -1.05 -11.39 11.15
C ALA A 149 -1.19 -12.92 11.16
N LEU A 150 -1.33 -13.53 9.97
CA LEU A 150 -1.37 -14.99 9.84
C LEU A 150 -0.08 -15.65 10.35
N GLY A 151 1.08 -15.05 10.04
CA GLY A 151 2.36 -15.55 10.53
C GLY A 151 2.47 -15.54 12.05
N LEU A 152 1.91 -14.52 12.72
CA LEU A 152 1.86 -14.45 14.18
C LEU A 152 0.89 -15.47 14.80
N LEU A 153 -0.28 -15.66 14.17
CA LEU A 153 -1.29 -16.63 14.65
C LEU A 153 -0.84 -18.08 14.48
N CYS A 154 -0.01 -18.36 13.47
CA CYS A 154 0.52 -19.70 13.20
C CYS A 154 1.90 -19.96 13.83
N ALA A 155 2.46 -19.00 14.57
CA ALA A 155 3.71 -19.20 15.27
C ALA A 155 3.53 -20.25 16.39
N PRO A 156 4.44 -21.24 16.52
CA PRO A 156 4.39 -22.18 17.63
C PRO A 156 4.55 -21.42 18.96
N GLU A 157 3.84 -21.90 19.99
CA GLU A 157 4.00 -21.37 21.36
C GLU A 157 5.48 -21.51 21.78
N PRO A 158 6.05 -20.49 22.44
CA PRO A 158 7.39 -20.63 23.00
C PRO A 158 7.39 -21.71 24.08
N GLU A 159 8.28 -22.70 23.94
CA GLU A 159 8.54 -23.74 24.93
C GLU A 159 9.08 -23.17 26.24
#